data_40998b2147f80a5c1f9e3d55c8e21bc2
#
_entry.id   40998b2147f80a5c1f9e3d55c8e21bc2
#
_cell.length_a   1.000
_cell.length_b   1.000
_cell.length_c   1.000
_cell.angle_alpha   90.00
_cell.angle_beta   90.00
_cell.angle_gamma   90.00
#
_symmetry.space_group_name_H-M   'P 1'
#
loop_
_entity.id
_entity.type
_entity.pdbx_description
1 polymer ?
#
loop_
_entity_poly.entity_id
_entity_poly.type
_entity_poly.pdbx_seq_one_letter_code
_entity_poly.pdbx_strand_id
1 'polypeptide(L)'
;MVTVPSATRSSFGPRLRNISLLIAVLLTVRPSDRPTVAQSRPIADNSFLMEEAYNQEAGVVQHISAWQRSLRTAAWAFTFTQEWPLGGQLHQLSYTLPVQRTESPSATGFSDALLNYRYQLRRADARVAIAPRLSMILPTGSTARGLGSGHVGVQLNVPASVTLTPALVSHWNAGVTTLPQLTTYNLGASMIWLARPTFNVMLEVTWLRQPRGGGAHDVVVNPGVRWAYNFPSGLQIVPGVAFPDGKSVFLYLSFEHRFRSENKAK
;
A
#
# COMPACT_ATOMS: atom_id res chain seq x y z
N MET A 1 6.31 -2.04 -3.12
CA MET A 1 5.74 -3.36 -2.82
C MET A 1 6.83 -4.20 -2.16
N VAL A 2 6.73 -4.44 -0.86
CA VAL A 2 7.68 -5.28 -0.12
C VAL A 2 7.14 -6.71 -0.19
N THR A 3 7.81 -7.59 -0.92
CA THR A 3 7.44 -9.00 -1.02
C THR A 3 8.10 -9.79 0.11
N VAL A 4 7.30 -10.51 0.89
CA VAL A 4 7.78 -11.54 1.81
C VAL A 4 8.24 -12.74 0.96
N PRO A 5 9.46 -13.27 1.13
CA PRO A 5 9.91 -14.43 0.35
C PRO A 5 9.00 -15.63 0.59
N SER A 6 8.56 -16.29 -0.48
CA SER A 6 7.73 -17.49 -0.39
C SER A 6 8.56 -18.67 0.11
N ALA A 7 8.14 -19.28 1.19
CA ALA A 7 8.71 -20.54 1.66
C ALA A 7 8.29 -21.71 0.75
N THR A 8 9.23 -22.57 0.45
CA THR A 8 9.13 -23.81 -0.33
C THR A 8 7.89 -24.64 0.01
N ARG A 9 7.26 -25.20 -1.03
CA ARG A 9 6.12 -26.09 -0.96
C ARG A 9 6.37 -27.28 -0.04
N SER A 10 5.52 -27.44 0.99
CA SER A 10 5.18 -28.74 1.57
C SER A 10 3.67 -28.91 1.57
N SER A 11 3.22 -30.01 0.96
CA SER A 11 1.83 -30.44 0.88
C SER A 11 1.34 -30.95 2.24
N PHE A 12 0.27 -30.38 2.80
CA PHE A 12 -0.67 -31.09 3.68
C PHE A 12 -2.03 -30.40 3.71
N GLY A 13 -3.07 -31.21 3.72
CA GLY A 13 -4.48 -30.90 3.50
C GLY A 13 -5.21 -30.07 4.58
N PRO A 14 -6.53 -29.84 4.39
CA PRO A 14 -7.22 -28.69 4.97
C PRO A 14 -7.81 -28.95 6.35
N ARG A 15 -7.70 -28.00 7.27
CA ARG A 15 -8.64 -27.87 8.39
C ARG A 15 -9.23 -26.46 8.38
N LEU A 16 -10.38 -26.35 7.75
CA LEU A 16 -11.31 -25.22 7.86
C LEU A 16 -12.02 -25.29 9.20
N ARG A 17 -11.55 -24.62 10.22
CA ARG A 17 -12.35 -24.28 11.43
C ARG A 17 -11.72 -23.02 12.05
N ASN A 18 -12.52 -21.97 12.22
CA ASN A 18 -12.31 -20.72 12.98
C ASN A 18 -12.18 -19.40 12.20
N ILE A 19 -12.77 -19.28 11.01
CA ILE A 19 -12.88 -17.96 10.34
C ILE A 19 -14.13 -17.19 10.79
N SER A 20 -15.11 -17.86 11.40
CA SER A 20 -16.42 -17.26 11.71
C SER A 20 -16.41 -16.28 12.90
N LEU A 21 -15.37 -16.21 13.72
CA LEU A 21 -15.37 -15.38 14.93
C LEU A 21 -14.83 -13.95 14.72
N LEU A 22 -14.03 -13.73 13.69
CA LEU A 22 -13.44 -12.40 13.45
C LEU A 22 -14.39 -11.42 12.73
N ILE A 23 -15.36 -11.95 11.98
CA ILE A 23 -16.33 -11.12 11.25
C ILE A 23 -17.40 -10.55 12.20
N ALA A 24 -17.69 -11.20 13.31
CA ALA A 24 -18.71 -10.76 14.27
C ALA A 24 -18.30 -9.54 15.12
N VAL A 25 -17.00 -9.31 15.34
CA VAL A 25 -16.51 -8.18 16.15
C VAL A 25 -16.53 -6.86 15.37
N LEU A 26 -16.44 -6.89 14.05
CA LEU A 26 -16.45 -5.69 13.21
C LEU A 26 -17.85 -5.09 12.97
N LEU A 27 -18.92 -5.85 13.26
CA LEU A 27 -20.30 -5.41 13.01
C LEU A 27 -21.01 -4.77 14.24
N THR A 28 -20.38 -4.73 15.41
CA THR A 28 -20.99 -4.21 16.64
C THR A 28 -20.59 -2.80 17.01
N VAL A 29 -19.72 -2.14 16.26
CA VAL A 29 -19.48 -0.71 16.45
C VAL A 29 -20.61 0.06 15.79
N ARG A 30 -21.68 0.34 16.54
CA ARG A 30 -22.70 1.31 16.14
C ARG A 30 -22.06 2.70 16.13
N PRO A 31 -21.99 3.39 14.98
CA PRO A 31 -21.66 4.81 15.00
C PRO A 31 -22.79 5.51 15.78
N SER A 32 -22.43 6.24 16.81
CA SER A 32 -23.41 7.09 17.50
C SER A 32 -23.89 8.16 16.51
N ASP A 33 -25.15 8.09 16.13
CA ASP A 33 -25.83 9.06 15.28
C ASP A 33 -25.99 10.39 16.00
N ARG A 34 -24.94 11.21 16.00
CA ARG A 34 -25.07 12.65 16.17
C ARG A 34 -24.18 13.32 15.13
N PRO A 35 -24.77 13.96 14.11
CA PRO A 35 -24.00 14.73 13.15
C PRO A 35 -23.59 16.06 13.81
N THR A 36 -22.45 16.09 14.46
CA THR A 36 -21.68 17.33 14.52
C THR A 36 -21.22 17.59 13.09
N VAL A 37 -21.59 18.73 12.51
CA VAL A 37 -21.28 19.16 11.13
C VAL A 37 -19.77 19.40 10.99
N ALA A 38 -18.98 18.36 11.06
CA ALA A 38 -17.70 18.29 10.40
C ALA A 38 -18.02 17.72 9.01
N GLN A 39 -17.85 18.50 7.94
CA GLN A 39 -18.00 18.00 6.58
C GLN A 39 -17.20 16.70 6.48
N SER A 40 -17.90 15.58 6.29
CA SER A 40 -17.28 14.26 6.19
C SER A 40 -16.44 14.27 4.89
N ARG A 41 -15.13 14.49 5.02
CA ARG A 41 -14.20 14.38 3.90
C ARG A 41 -14.28 12.92 3.42
N PRO A 42 -14.58 12.68 2.14
CA PRO A 42 -14.59 11.32 1.62
C PRO A 42 -13.22 10.65 1.78
N ILE A 43 -13.22 9.35 1.98
CA ILE A 43 -11.99 8.56 1.97
C ILE A 43 -11.43 8.53 0.56
N ALA A 44 -10.11 8.71 0.41
CA ALA A 44 -9.41 8.48 -0.86
C ALA A 44 -9.53 7.01 -1.29
N ASP A 45 -9.43 6.77 -2.60
CA ASP A 45 -9.56 5.45 -3.23
C ASP A 45 -8.26 4.63 -3.25
N ASN A 46 -7.27 4.96 -2.39
CA ASN A 46 -5.99 4.24 -2.34
C ASN A 46 -6.17 2.74 -2.13
N SER A 47 -5.28 1.98 -2.72
CA SER A 47 -5.17 0.52 -2.60
C SER A 47 -4.23 0.09 -1.45
N PHE A 48 -4.04 -1.22 -1.25
CA PHE A 48 -3.09 -1.78 -0.28
C PHE A 48 -1.79 -2.22 -0.95
N LEU A 49 -1.90 -2.99 -2.04
CA LEU A 49 -0.77 -3.56 -2.77
C LEU A 49 -0.45 -2.79 -4.06
N MET A 50 -1.39 -2.01 -4.52
CA MET A 50 -1.26 -1.19 -5.73
C MET A 50 -1.00 0.25 -5.36
N GLU A 51 -0.36 0.99 -6.26
CA GLU A 51 -0.24 2.44 -6.14
C GLU A 51 -1.34 3.11 -6.97
N GLU A 52 -1.96 4.10 -6.38
CA GLU A 52 -2.79 5.06 -7.10
C GLU A 52 -1.92 6.08 -7.86
N ALA A 53 -2.46 6.68 -8.90
CA ALA A 53 -1.77 7.66 -9.74
C ALA A 53 -2.03 9.11 -9.30
N TYR A 54 -2.01 9.36 -7.99
CA TYR A 54 -2.27 10.69 -7.41
C TYR A 54 -1.11 11.11 -6.53
N ASN A 55 -0.49 12.25 -6.84
CA ASN A 55 0.43 12.91 -5.94
C ASN A 55 -0.32 13.67 -4.86
N GLN A 56 0.32 13.87 -3.72
CA GLN A 56 -0.24 14.64 -2.61
C GLN A 56 -0.53 16.08 -3.03
N GLU A 57 -1.61 16.63 -2.50
CA GLU A 57 -1.98 18.03 -2.66
C GLU A 57 -0.91 18.96 -2.09
N ALA A 58 -0.82 20.18 -2.62
CA ALA A 58 0.08 21.20 -2.12
C ALA A 58 -0.10 21.42 -0.62
N GLY A 59 0.99 21.35 0.14
CA GLY A 59 0.98 21.55 1.58
C GLY A 59 0.43 20.40 2.43
N VAL A 60 0.17 19.24 1.85
CA VAL A 60 -0.28 18.03 2.56
C VAL A 60 0.85 17.03 2.66
N VAL A 61 1.08 16.49 3.85
CA VAL A 61 1.96 15.32 4.08
C VAL A 61 1.10 14.12 4.41
N GLN A 62 1.37 13.01 3.75
CA GLN A 62 0.71 11.73 4.05
C GLN A 62 1.67 10.79 4.76
N HIS A 63 1.15 10.11 5.77
CA HIS A 63 1.84 9.05 6.50
C HIS A 63 1.08 7.75 6.28
N ILE A 64 1.80 6.71 5.87
CA ILE A 64 1.24 5.40 5.57
C ILE A 64 2.01 4.37 6.37
N SER A 65 1.29 3.57 7.14
CA SER A 65 1.81 2.40 7.82
C SER A 65 1.10 1.16 7.30
N ALA A 66 1.86 0.14 6.91
CA ALA A 66 1.32 -1.13 6.47
C ALA A 66 2.03 -2.27 7.19
N TRP A 67 1.27 -3.25 7.63
CA TRP A 67 1.79 -4.44 8.29
C TRP A 67 1.14 -5.69 7.70
N GLN A 68 1.97 -6.59 7.20
CA GLN A 68 1.54 -7.86 6.65
C GLN A 68 2.14 -9.00 7.49
N ARG A 69 1.32 -9.94 7.91
CA ARG A 69 1.73 -11.13 8.62
C ARG A 69 1.25 -12.39 7.94
N SER A 70 2.14 -13.36 7.77
CA SER A 70 1.79 -14.71 7.35
C SER A 70 0.93 -15.40 8.42
N LEU A 71 -0.13 -16.09 8.00
CA LEU A 71 -0.96 -16.95 8.87
C LEU A 71 -0.39 -18.37 9.00
N ARG A 72 0.65 -18.69 8.21
CA ARG A 72 1.26 -20.02 8.16
C ARG A 72 2.61 -20.09 8.85
N THR A 73 3.27 -18.95 8.96
CA THR A 73 4.64 -18.83 9.46
C THR A 73 4.74 -17.68 10.46
N ALA A 74 5.90 -17.47 11.08
CA ALA A 74 6.14 -16.33 11.94
C ALA A 74 6.62 -15.08 11.16
N ALA A 75 6.72 -15.14 9.83
CA ALA A 75 7.16 -14.05 8.99
C ALA A 75 6.16 -12.89 8.99
N TRP A 76 6.68 -11.67 9.05
CA TRP A 76 5.90 -10.45 8.91
C TRP A 76 6.76 -9.34 8.29
N ALA A 77 6.11 -8.35 7.71
CA ALA A 77 6.72 -7.14 7.22
C ALA A 77 5.89 -5.92 7.66
N PHE A 78 6.57 -4.86 8.04
CA PHE A 78 6.01 -3.55 8.33
C PHE A 78 6.69 -2.53 7.43
N THR A 79 5.93 -1.58 6.90
CA THR A 79 6.47 -0.44 6.18
C THR A 79 5.89 0.85 6.75
N PHE A 80 6.75 1.86 6.88
CA PHE A 80 6.35 3.23 7.09
C PHE A 80 6.76 4.05 5.89
N THR A 81 5.81 4.73 5.26
CA THR A 81 6.05 5.64 4.13
C THR A 81 5.56 7.03 4.51
N GLN A 82 6.37 8.02 4.17
CA GLN A 82 5.97 9.42 4.29
C GLN A 82 6.14 10.10 2.94
N GLU A 83 5.11 10.85 2.52
CA GLU A 83 5.02 11.46 1.20
C GLU A 83 4.83 12.97 1.30
N TRP A 84 5.58 13.73 0.48
CA TRP A 84 5.52 15.19 0.41
C TRP A 84 5.39 15.69 -1.02
N PRO A 85 4.48 16.63 -1.29
CA PRO A 85 4.46 17.37 -2.54
C PRO A 85 5.66 18.33 -2.60
N LEU A 86 6.26 18.48 -3.77
CA LEU A 86 7.31 19.45 -4.05
C LEU A 86 6.76 20.61 -4.87
N GLY A 87 6.42 21.73 -4.19
CA GLY A 87 5.94 22.93 -4.85
C GLY A 87 4.56 22.83 -5.50
N GLY A 88 3.80 21.76 -5.21
CA GLY A 88 2.47 21.48 -5.77
C GLY A 88 2.26 20.00 -6.00
N GLN A 89 1.18 19.64 -6.69
CA GLN A 89 0.82 18.23 -6.94
C GLN A 89 1.62 17.59 -8.10
N LEU A 90 2.43 18.37 -8.85
CA LEU A 90 3.15 17.86 -10.02
C LEU A 90 4.28 16.91 -9.64
N HIS A 91 4.98 17.19 -8.57
CA HIS A 91 6.14 16.44 -8.09
C HIS A 91 5.92 15.97 -6.66
N GLN A 92 6.32 14.76 -6.35
CA GLN A 92 6.25 14.19 -5.01
C GLN A 92 7.54 13.45 -4.68
N LEU A 93 8.04 13.67 -3.48
CA LEU A 93 9.06 12.83 -2.86
C LEU A 93 8.43 11.99 -1.76
N SER A 94 8.97 10.79 -1.57
CA SER A 94 8.65 9.98 -0.40
C SER A 94 9.83 9.09 -0.02
N TYR A 95 9.85 8.64 1.22
CA TYR A 95 10.70 7.52 1.63
C TYR A 95 9.84 6.40 2.21
N THR A 96 10.36 5.19 2.12
CA THR A 96 9.77 4.02 2.75
C THR A 96 10.81 3.31 3.60
N LEU A 97 10.48 3.07 4.87
CA LEU A 97 11.30 2.36 5.84
C LEU A 97 10.67 1.00 6.15
N PRO A 98 11.21 -0.09 5.61
CA PRO A 98 10.71 -1.43 5.89
C PRO A 98 11.39 -2.03 7.14
N VAL A 99 10.61 -2.72 7.96
CA VAL A 99 11.08 -3.60 9.03
C VAL A 99 10.43 -4.95 8.80
N GLN A 100 11.20 -6.03 8.90
CA GLN A 100 10.64 -7.36 8.64
C GLN A 100 11.19 -8.42 9.60
N ARG A 101 10.45 -9.51 9.72
CA ARG A 101 10.89 -10.77 10.29
C ARG A 101 10.90 -11.83 9.20
N THR A 102 12.06 -12.43 8.99
CA THR A 102 12.27 -13.58 8.11
C THR A 102 12.37 -14.86 8.93
N GLU A 103 12.26 -16.04 8.32
CA GLU A 103 12.35 -17.34 9.00
C GLU A 103 13.63 -18.10 8.67
N SER A 104 14.15 -17.91 7.47
CA SER A 104 15.36 -18.59 7.00
C SER A 104 16.29 -17.61 6.29
N PRO A 105 17.29 -17.07 6.95
CA PRO A 105 17.57 -17.16 8.39
C PRO A 105 16.52 -16.47 9.26
N SER A 106 16.33 -16.91 10.51
CA SER A 106 15.42 -16.22 11.44
C SER A 106 16.06 -14.93 11.91
N ALA A 107 15.50 -13.82 11.46
CA ALA A 107 15.99 -12.48 11.80
C ALA A 107 14.86 -11.47 11.85
N THR A 108 15.03 -10.42 12.65
CA THR A 108 14.10 -9.26 12.69
C THR A 108 14.92 -7.99 12.65
N GLY A 109 14.53 -7.02 11.82
CA GLY A 109 15.21 -5.73 11.74
C GLY A 109 14.81 -4.93 10.50
N PHE A 110 15.48 -3.81 10.31
CA PHE A 110 15.30 -2.97 9.12
C PHE A 110 15.74 -3.72 7.86
N SER A 111 14.99 -3.52 6.78
CA SER A 111 15.33 -3.94 5.43
C SER A 111 15.86 -2.76 4.61
N ASP A 112 15.99 -2.93 3.30
CA ASP A 112 16.48 -1.87 2.43
C ASP A 112 15.45 -0.75 2.30
N ALA A 113 15.85 0.48 2.65
CA ALA A 113 15.00 1.66 2.55
C ALA A 113 14.82 2.09 1.10
N LEU A 114 13.69 2.76 0.79
CA LEU A 114 13.44 3.31 -0.52
C LEU A 114 13.35 4.83 -0.44
N LEU A 115 13.95 5.49 -1.42
CA LEU A 115 13.74 6.90 -1.72
C LEU A 115 13.00 6.99 -3.06
N ASN A 116 11.84 7.63 -3.06
CA ASN A 116 10.94 7.61 -4.20
C ASN A 116 10.72 9.04 -4.72
N TYR A 117 10.68 9.16 -6.05
CA TYR A 117 10.22 10.34 -6.74
C TYR A 117 9.08 9.97 -7.68
N ARG A 118 7.96 10.71 -7.62
CA ARG A 118 6.79 10.50 -8.47
C ARG A 118 6.44 11.79 -9.21
N TYR A 119 6.17 11.65 -10.50
CA TYR A 119 5.79 12.74 -11.39
C TYR A 119 4.34 12.58 -11.84
N GLN A 120 3.49 13.58 -11.64
CA GLN A 120 2.10 13.56 -12.10
C GLN A 120 2.06 13.84 -13.60
N LEU A 121 2.21 12.79 -14.41
CA LEU A 121 2.25 12.89 -15.88
C LEU A 121 0.88 13.31 -16.43
N ARG A 122 -0.20 12.77 -15.88
CA ARG A 122 -1.57 13.14 -16.20
C ARG A 122 -2.32 13.45 -14.91
N ARG A 123 -3.02 14.60 -14.91
CA ARG A 123 -3.63 15.21 -13.72
C ARG A 123 -4.43 14.20 -12.89
N ALA A 124 -4.35 14.35 -11.58
CA ALA A 124 -5.03 13.50 -10.62
C ALA A 124 -6.58 13.58 -10.72
N ASP A 125 -7.12 14.73 -11.14
CA ASP A 125 -8.56 14.97 -11.34
C ASP A 125 -9.08 14.52 -12.71
N ALA A 126 -8.21 14.02 -13.61
CA ALA A 126 -8.63 13.49 -14.89
C ALA A 126 -9.30 12.11 -14.72
N ARG A 127 -10.22 11.76 -15.63
CA ARG A 127 -10.84 10.43 -15.66
C ARG A 127 -9.80 9.29 -15.68
N VAL A 128 -8.66 9.54 -16.30
CA VAL A 128 -7.48 8.67 -16.27
C VAL A 128 -6.31 9.50 -15.76
N ALA A 129 -5.84 9.23 -14.57
CA ALA A 129 -4.63 9.82 -14.02
C ALA A 129 -3.43 8.86 -14.23
N ILE A 130 -2.23 9.41 -14.40
CA ILE A 130 -0.98 8.65 -14.58
C ILE A 130 0.13 9.36 -13.80
N ALA A 131 0.87 8.62 -12.97
CA ALA A 131 1.94 9.19 -12.15
C ALA A 131 3.14 8.22 -12.00
N PRO A 132 4.05 8.12 -13.01
CA PRO A 132 5.22 7.26 -12.93
C PRO A 132 6.08 7.60 -11.71
N ARG A 133 6.58 6.55 -11.05
CA ARG A 133 7.44 6.62 -9.87
C ARG A 133 8.78 5.94 -10.16
N LEU A 134 9.86 6.64 -9.85
CA LEU A 134 11.22 6.11 -9.80
C LEU A 134 11.62 5.99 -8.33
N SER A 135 12.19 4.84 -7.95
CA SER A 135 12.68 4.60 -6.59
C SER A 135 14.13 4.15 -6.63
N MET A 136 14.91 4.65 -5.69
CA MET A 136 16.23 4.13 -5.34
C MET A 136 16.08 3.22 -4.12
N ILE A 137 16.55 2.00 -4.22
CA ILE A 137 16.63 1.04 -3.11
C ILE A 137 18.01 1.21 -2.49
N LEU A 138 18.05 1.56 -1.21
CA LEU A 138 19.27 1.81 -0.46
C LEU A 138 19.64 0.57 0.36
N PRO A 139 20.90 0.09 0.34
CA PRO A 139 21.31 -1.14 1.02
C PRO A 139 21.46 -0.91 2.53
N THR A 140 20.38 -0.57 3.21
CA THR A 140 20.35 -0.28 4.65
C THR A 140 20.08 -1.51 5.49
N GLY A 141 19.56 -2.58 4.89
CA GLY A 141 19.33 -3.85 5.56
C GLY A 141 20.59 -4.69 5.70
N SER A 142 20.61 -5.56 6.70
CA SER A 142 21.74 -6.46 6.95
C SER A 142 21.71 -7.67 6.01
N THR A 143 22.68 -7.78 5.11
CA THR A 143 22.84 -8.96 4.22
C THR A 143 23.16 -10.22 4.98
N ALA A 144 24.02 -10.13 6.01
CA ALA A 144 24.39 -11.26 6.85
C ALA A 144 23.19 -11.88 7.59
N ARG A 145 22.13 -11.09 7.81
CA ARG A 145 20.89 -11.52 8.45
C ARG A 145 19.75 -11.79 7.46
N GLY A 146 20.01 -11.70 6.14
CA GLY A 146 18.99 -11.87 5.10
C GLY A 146 17.90 -10.78 5.11
N LEU A 147 18.21 -9.58 5.62
CA LEU A 147 17.27 -8.47 5.73
C LEU A 147 17.46 -7.42 4.64
N GLY A 148 18.54 -7.49 3.87
CA GLY A 148 18.84 -6.54 2.80
C GLY A 148 19.62 -7.17 1.66
N SER A 149 19.63 -6.48 0.52
CA SER A 149 20.32 -6.91 -0.71
C SER A 149 21.82 -6.67 -0.70
N GLY A 150 22.29 -5.71 0.12
CA GLY A 150 23.66 -5.22 0.13
C GLY A 150 24.04 -4.39 -1.09
N HIS A 151 23.12 -4.10 -1.98
CA HIS A 151 23.34 -3.39 -3.21
C HIS A 151 22.31 -2.29 -3.42
N VAL A 152 22.73 -1.21 -4.08
CA VAL A 152 21.78 -0.21 -4.58
C VAL A 152 20.96 -0.84 -5.70
N GLY A 153 19.65 -0.64 -5.64
CA GLY A 153 18.71 -1.05 -6.66
C GLY A 153 17.88 0.10 -7.19
N VAL A 154 17.19 -0.14 -8.30
CA VAL A 154 16.27 0.81 -8.92
C VAL A 154 14.93 0.13 -9.15
N GLN A 155 13.85 0.87 -8.88
CA GLN A 155 12.51 0.44 -9.22
C GLN A 155 11.82 1.53 -10.04
N LEU A 156 11.23 1.13 -11.16
CA LEU A 156 10.29 1.95 -11.93
C LEU A 156 8.90 1.33 -11.78
N ASN A 157 7.91 2.14 -11.46
CA ASN A 157 6.50 1.74 -11.46
C ASN A 157 5.67 2.81 -12.17
N VAL A 158 4.71 2.40 -12.98
CA VAL A 158 3.81 3.30 -13.71
C VAL A 158 2.38 3.00 -13.26
N PRO A 159 1.90 3.69 -12.21
CA PRO A 159 0.51 3.62 -11.81
C PRO A 159 -0.37 4.43 -12.77
N ALA A 160 -1.56 3.87 -13.04
CA ALA A 160 -2.66 4.53 -13.71
C ALA A 160 -3.94 4.32 -12.91
N SER A 161 -4.70 5.40 -12.69
CA SER A 161 -5.99 5.38 -11.98
C SER A 161 -7.09 5.77 -12.93
N VAL A 162 -8.17 4.98 -12.98
CA VAL A 162 -9.29 5.17 -13.90
C VAL A 162 -10.58 5.28 -13.11
N THR A 163 -11.21 6.45 -13.15
CA THR A 163 -12.57 6.64 -12.63
C THR A 163 -13.56 6.06 -13.62
N LEU A 164 -14.11 4.89 -13.30
CA LEU A 164 -15.09 4.19 -14.12
C LEU A 164 -16.48 4.81 -13.97
N THR A 165 -16.89 5.02 -12.71
CA THR A 165 -18.13 5.69 -12.32
C THR A 165 -17.85 6.54 -11.06
N PRO A 166 -18.78 7.40 -10.61
CA PRO A 166 -18.63 8.12 -9.34
C PRO A 166 -18.45 7.20 -8.11
N ALA A 167 -18.84 5.93 -8.21
CA ALA A 167 -18.74 4.96 -7.13
C ALA A 167 -17.71 3.84 -7.38
N LEU A 168 -17.00 3.85 -8.51
CA LEU A 168 -16.11 2.76 -8.90
C LEU A 168 -14.83 3.29 -9.55
N VAL A 169 -13.69 2.96 -8.94
CA VAL A 169 -12.36 3.32 -9.43
C VAL A 169 -11.53 2.05 -9.65
N SER A 170 -10.63 2.08 -10.62
CA SER A 170 -9.68 1.01 -10.88
C SER A 170 -8.27 1.57 -10.95
N HIS A 171 -7.31 0.92 -10.27
CA HIS A 171 -5.90 1.24 -10.40
C HIS A 171 -5.18 0.12 -11.14
N TRP A 172 -4.20 0.50 -11.93
CA TRP A 172 -3.37 -0.39 -12.72
C TRP A 172 -1.91 -0.03 -12.47
N ASN A 173 -1.08 -1.03 -12.28
CA ASN A 173 0.35 -0.82 -12.08
C ASN A 173 1.14 -1.75 -13.01
N ALA A 174 2.20 -1.22 -13.61
CA ALA A 174 3.20 -1.97 -14.31
C ALA A 174 4.57 -1.47 -13.89
N GLY A 175 5.49 -2.38 -13.54
CA GLY A 175 6.78 -1.94 -13.04
C GLY A 175 7.87 -3.00 -13.16
N VAL A 176 9.09 -2.53 -12.89
CA VAL A 176 10.30 -3.34 -12.85
C VAL A 176 11.17 -2.90 -11.68
N THR A 177 11.69 -3.86 -10.94
CA THR A 177 12.70 -3.67 -9.90
C THR A 177 13.97 -4.39 -10.33
N THR A 178 15.10 -3.69 -10.31
CA THR A 178 16.40 -4.24 -10.71
C THR A 178 17.40 -4.05 -9.57
N LEU A 179 18.00 -5.15 -9.18
CA LEU A 179 19.19 -5.29 -8.34
C LEU A 179 20.27 -6.02 -9.16
N PRO A 180 21.56 -5.96 -8.81
CA PRO A 180 22.63 -6.53 -9.64
C PRO A 180 22.42 -7.96 -10.11
N GLN A 181 21.77 -8.80 -9.32
CA GLN A 181 21.54 -10.21 -9.64
C GLN A 181 20.06 -10.58 -9.72
N LEU A 182 19.14 -9.63 -9.52
CA LEU A 182 17.73 -9.89 -9.47
C LEU A 182 16.96 -8.82 -10.25
N THR A 183 16.15 -9.26 -11.19
CA THR A 183 15.15 -8.41 -11.84
C THR A 183 13.77 -8.99 -11.56
N THR A 184 12.85 -8.14 -11.11
CA THR A 184 11.46 -8.53 -10.86
C THR A 184 10.54 -7.61 -11.66
N TYR A 185 9.63 -8.19 -12.42
CA TYR A 185 8.54 -7.48 -13.08
C TYR A 185 7.27 -7.59 -12.22
N ASN A 186 6.52 -6.51 -12.13
CA ASN A 186 5.21 -6.50 -11.48
C ASN A 186 4.14 -5.96 -12.41
N LEU A 187 2.99 -6.58 -12.37
CA LEU A 187 1.74 -6.09 -12.95
C LEU A 187 0.67 -6.20 -11.87
N GLY A 188 -0.34 -5.35 -11.95
CA GLY A 188 -1.47 -5.50 -11.06
C GLY A 188 -2.63 -4.62 -11.47
N ALA A 189 -3.80 -5.00 -10.98
CA ALA A 189 -5.05 -4.26 -11.11
C ALA A 189 -5.82 -4.29 -9.79
N SER A 190 -6.52 -3.21 -9.49
CA SER A 190 -7.47 -3.15 -8.38
C SER A 190 -8.81 -2.61 -8.86
N MET A 191 -9.86 -3.01 -8.15
CA MET A 191 -11.20 -2.47 -8.28
C MET A 191 -11.64 -1.99 -6.92
N ILE A 192 -12.02 -0.73 -6.79
CA ILE A 192 -12.41 -0.09 -5.54
C ILE A 192 -13.82 0.43 -5.68
N TRP A 193 -14.70 -0.12 -4.87
CA TRP A 193 -16.06 0.36 -4.71
C TRP A 193 -16.13 1.35 -3.55
N LEU A 194 -16.45 2.60 -3.85
CA LEU A 194 -16.69 3.69 -2.91
C LEU A 194 -18.11 3.53 -2.33
N ALA A 195 -18.29 2.51 -1.48
CA ALA A 195 -19.59 2.07 -0.99
C ALA A 195 -20.28 3.14 -0.13
N ARG A 196 -19.49 3.94 0.59
CA ARG A 196 -19.93 5.12 1.38
C ARG A 196 -18.83 6.17 1.38
N PRO A 197 -19.12 7.45 1.69
CA PRO A 197 -18.09 8.49 1.77
C PRO A 197 -16.91 8.13 2.69
N THR A 198 -17.12 7.30 3.71
CA THR A 198 -16.10 6.88 4.68
C THR A 198 -15.82 5.39 4.66
N PHE A 199 -16.23 4.66 3.62
CA PHE A 199 -16.03 3.21 3.57
C PHE A 199 -15.87 2.69 2.12
N ASN A 200 -14.73 2.06 1.86
CA ASN A 200 -14.39 1.44 0.58
C ASN A 200 -14.24 -0.07 0.72
N VAL A 201 -14.72 -0.79 -0.29
CA VAL A 201 -14.47 -2.23 -0.48
C VAL A 201 -13.57 -2.38 -1.71
N MET A 202 -12.58 -3.25 -1.65
CA MET A 202 -11.63 -3.41 -2.76
C MET A 202 -11.25 -4.85 -3.00
N LEU A 203 -10.90 -5.12 -4.24
CA LEU A 203 -10.28 -6.35 -4.69
C LEU A 203 -9.05 -5.98 -5.52
N GLU A 204 -7.90 -6.54 -5.17
CA GLU A 204 -6.65 -6.34 -5.89
C GLU A 204 -6.12 -7.68 -6.41
N VAL A 205 -5.51 -7.65 -7.57
CA VAL A 205 -4.77 -8.78 -8.14
C VAL A 205 -3.40 -8.29 -8.54
N THR A 206 -2.35 -8.89 -8.02
CA THR A 206 -0.97 -8.59 -8.38
C THR A 206 -0.30 -9.81 -8.93
N TRP A 207 0.56 -9.58 -9.93
CA TRP A 207 1.41 -10.58 -10.55
C TRP A 207 2.86 -10.12 -10.48
N LEU A 208 3.72 -11.02 -10.01
CA LEU A 208 5.16 -10.81 -9.90
C LEU A 208 5.88 -11.91 -10.68
N ARG A 209 6.93 -11.54 -11.40
CA ARG A 209 7.78 -12.49 -12.14
C ARG A 209 9.24 -12.19 -11.94
N GLN A 210 10.01 -13.22 -11.62
CA GLN A 210 11.47 -13.21 -11.55
C GLN A 210 12.03 -14.10 -12.67
N PRO A 211 12.51 -13.54 -13.80
CA PRO A 211 13.00 -14.33 -14.94
C PRO A 211 14.27 -15.14 -14.61
N ARG A 212 15.14 -14.59 -13.74
CA ARG A 212 16.34 -15.28 -13.24
C ARG A 212 15.97 -16.00 -11.96
N GLY A 213 15.98 -17.32 -11.97
CA GLY A 213 15.56 -18.16 -10.81
C GLY A 213 14.48 -19.17 -11.18
N GLY A 214 14.47 -19.66 -12.45
CA GLY A 214 13.53 -20.67 -12.90
C GLY A 214 12.20 -20.12 -13.41
N GLY A 215 12.08 -18.80 -13.61
CA GLY A 215 10.86 -18.17 -14.14
C GLY A 215 9.68 -18.19 -13.17
N ALA A 216 9.95 -18.28 -11.87
CA ALA A 216 8.92 -18.26 -10.85
C ALA A 216 8.03 -17.03 -10.99
N HIS A 217 6.73 -17.23 -10.86
CA HIS A 217 5.75 -16.16 -10.82
C HIS A 217 4.79 -16.39 -9.64
N ASP A 218 4.37 -15.28 -9.04
CA ASP A 218 3.40 -15.29 -7.95
C ASP A 218 2.21 -14.42 -8.37
N VAL A 219 1.01 -14.94 -8.15
CA VAL A 219 -0.25 -14.18 -8.26
C VAL A 219 -0.84 -14.09 -6.88
N VAL A 220 -1.21 -12.88 -6.47
CA VAL A 220 -1.87 -12.63 -5.18
C VAL A 220 -3.21 -11.97 -5.43
N VAL A 221 -4.26 -12.54 -4.87
CA VAL A 221 -5.61 -11.98 -4.83
C VAL A 221 -5.85 -11.43 -3.42
N ASN A 222 -6.15 -10.14 -3.32
CA ASN A 222 -6.21 -9.41 -2.06
C ASN A 222 -7.55 -8.69 -1.89
N PRO A 223 -8.58 -9.35 -1.34
CA PRO A 223 -9.80 -8.66 -0.90
C PRO A 223 -9.55 -7.86 0.36
N GLY A 224 -10.14 -6.66 0.43
CA GLY A 224 -9.97 -5.80 1.60
C GLY A 224 -11.02 -4.70 1.73
N VAL A 225 -10.97 -4.02 2.87
CA VAL A 225 -11.84 -2.88 3.19
C VAL A 225 -11.04 -1.79 3.88
N ARG A 226 -11.45 -0.54 3.68
CA ARG A 226 -10.91 0.65 4.34
C ARG A 226 -12.06 1.50 4.85
N TRP A 227 -11.83 2.20 5.96
CA TRP A 227 -12.79 3.15 6.48
C TRP A 227 -12.07 4.38 7.04
N ALA A 228 -12.78 5.51 7.12
CA ALA A 228 -12.22 6.74 7.61
C ALA A 228 -12.90 7.21 8.89
N TYR A 229 -12.09 7.74 9.81
CA TYR A 229 -12.53 8.55 10.94
C TYR A 229 -12.13 10.01 10.66
N ASN A 230 -13.13 10.89 10.62
CA ASN A 230 -12.94 12.33 10.47
C ASN A 230 -13.04 13.01 11.82
N PHE A 231 -12.00 13.72 12.22
CA PHE A 231 -11.96 14.46 13.48
C PHE A 231 -12.36 15.92 13.25
N PRO A 232 -12.92 16.59 14.27
CA PRO A 232 -13.25 18.03 14.19
C PRO A 232 -12.04 18.93 13.88
N SER A 233 -10.83 18.48 14.20
CA SER A 233 -9.56 19.15 13.87
C SER A 233 -9.22 19.14 12.37
N GLY A 234 -10.01 18.45 11.53
CA GLY A 234 -9.70 18.23 10.11
C GLY A 234 -8.76 17.07 9.86
N LEU A 235 -8.27 16.39 10.89
CA LEU A 235 -7.51 15.15 10.74
C LEU A 235 -8.44 14.04 10.27
N GLN A 236 -8.01 13.29 9.24
CA GLN A 236 -8.65 12.05 8.84
C GLN A 236 -7.67 10.90 9.09
N ILE A 237 -8.12 9.86 9.78
CA ILE A 237 -7.38 8.60 9.98
C ILE A 237 -8.10 7.51 9.20
N VAL A 238 -7.34 6.76 8.41
CA VAL A 238 -7.87 5.73 7.51
C VAL A 238 -7.24 4.38 7.83
N PRO A 239 -7.86 3.57 8.72
CA PRO A 239 -7.49 2.16 8.86
C PRO A 239 -8.04 1.31 7.72
N GLY A 240 -7.42 0.14 7.53
CA GLY A 240 -7.86 -0.85 6.58
C GLY A 240 -7.36 -2.25 6.91
N VAL A 241 -8.03 -3.25 6.38
CA VAL A 241 -7.66 -4.65 6.51
C VAL A 241 -7.88 -5.39 5.19
N ALA A 242 -6.95 -6.27 4.85
CA ALA A 242 -7.06 -7.14 3.68
C ALA A 242 -6.47 -8.53 3.96
N PHE A 243 -6.76 -9.48 3.06
CA PHE A 243 -6.41 -10.89 3.23
C PHE A 243 -5.74 -11.45 1.97
N PRO A 244 -4.43 -11.15 1.75
CA PRO A 244 -3.71 -11.64 0.58
C PRO A 244 -3.76 -13.17 0.50
N ASP A 245 -4.38 -13.72 -0.57
CA ASP A 245 -4.62 -15.15 -0.82
C ASP A 245 -5.26 -15.93 0.35
N GLY A 246 -5.86 -15.29 1.33
CA GLY A 246 -6.26 -15.92 2.58
C GLY A 246 -5.09 -16.54 3.38
N LYS A 247 -3.85 -16.22 3.02
CA LYS A 247 -2.62 -16.75 3.65
C LYS A 247 -1.95 -15.76 4.57
N SER A 248 -2.32 -14.50 4.48
CA SER A 248 -1.78 -13.40 5.27
C SER A 248 -2.91 -12.48 5.72
N VAL A 249 -2.65 -11.74 6.79
CA VAL A 249 -3.42 -10.56 7.19
C VAL A 249 -2.59 -9.33 6.82
N PHE A 250 -3.21 -8.35 6.20
CA PHE A 250 -2.65 -7.05 5.89
C PHE A 250 -3.42 -5.98 6.65
N LEU A 251 -2.73 -5.20 7.48
CA LEU A 251 -3.26 -4.05 8.19
C LEU A 251 -2.68 -2.78 7.60
N TYR A 252 -3.53 -1.80 7.42
CA TYR A 252 -3.18 -0.50 6.85
C TYR A 252 -3.65 0.61 7.78
N LEU A 253 -2.84 1.65 7.89
CA LEU A 253 -3.19 2.88 8.57
C LEU A 253 -2.57 4.05 7.84
N SER A 254 -3.38 5.00 7.39
CA SER A 254 -2.86 6.27 6.88
C SER A 254 -3.53 7.46 7.56
N PHE A 255 -2.82 8.57 7.58
CA PHE A 255 -3.35 9.87 7.95
C PHE A 255 -2.61 10.97 7.20
N GLU A 256 -3.31 12.07 7.00
CA GLU A 256 -2.80 13.26 6.33
C GLU A 256 -2.87 14.47 7.27
N HIS A 257 -1.88 15.33 7.19
CA HIS A 257 -1.92 16.62 7.84
C HIS A 257 -1.37 17.72 6.93
N ARG A 258 -1.89 18.93 7.09
CA ARG A 258 -1.37 20.11 6.40
C ARG A 258 -0.18 20.67 7.18
N PHE A 259 0.95 20.88 6.51
CA PHE A 259 2.13 21.55 7.10
C PHE A 259 2.18 23.03 6.76
N ARG A 260 1.32 23.53 5.88
CA ARG A 260 1.18 24.93 5.54
C ARG A 260 -0.30 25.29 5.59
N SER A 261 -0.69 26.17 6.51
CA SER A 261 -2.01 26.79 6.42
C SER A 261 -2.04 27.66 5.16
N GLU A 262 -3.03 27.47 4.29
CA GLU A 262 -3.30 28.47 3.27
C GLU A 262 -3.60 29.78 4.02
N ASN A 263 -2.67 30.74 3.96
CA ASN A 263 -2.99 32.11 4.29
C ASN A 263 -4.13 32.49 3.35
N LYS A 264 -5.37 32.58 3.88
CA LYS A 264 -6.44 33.22 3.17
C LYS A 264 -5.95 34.60 2.80
N ALA A 265 -5.56 34.79 1.55
CA ALA A 265 -5.37 36.11 1.00
C ALA A 265 -6.70 36.83 1.18
N LYS A 266 -6.67 37.87 2.02
CA LYS A 266 -7.77 38.81 2.21
C LYS A 266 -7.95 39.64 0.94
#